data_90c4c58086ae901413fd59acd254ab8c
#
_entry.id   90c4c58086ae901413fd59acd254ab8c
#
_cell.length_a   1.000
_cell.length_b   1.000
_cell.length_c   1.000
_cell.angle_alpha   90.00
_cell.angle_beta   90.00
_cell.angle_gamma   90.00
#
_symmetry.space_group_name_H-M   'P 1'
#
loop_
_entity.id
_entity.type
_entity.pdbx_description
1 polymer ?
#
loop_
_entity_poly.entity_id
_entity_poly.type
_entity_poly.pdbx_seq_one_letter_code
_entity_poly.pdbx_strand_id
1 'polypeptide(L)'
;MKKTDAIAALVALAQENRLDVFRLLVEAGPEGMPAGEVADALDLAPNNLTFHFDRLREAGLVTVRREGRSMIYAARFEVMNDLIVFLTDNCCQGAACAATTGKRTRAKRSKVSNPKEFA
;
A
#
# COMPACT_ATOMS: atom_id res chain seq x y z
N MET A 1 -7.16 12.88 5.46
CA MET A 1 -7.26 11.57 6.18
C MET A 1 -7.25 11.85 7.67
N LYS A 2 -8.10 11.16 8.40
CA LYS A 2 -8.13 11.29 9.84
C LYS A 2 -7.07 10.41 10.49
N LYS A 3 -6.64 10.80 11.69
CA LYS A 3 -5.65 10.00 12.40
C LYS A 3 -6.10 8.56 12.60
N THR A 4 -7.39 8.36 12.92
CA THR A 4 -7.91 7.00 13.12
C THR A 4 -7.85 6.19 11.83
N ASP A 5 -8.11 6.81 10.69
CA ASP A 5 -8.01 6.13 9.39
C ASP A 5 -6.56 5.77 9.09
N ALA A 6 -5.64 6.67 9.40
CA ALA A 6 -4.22 6.41 9.18
C ALA A 6 -3.73 5.25 10.04
N ILE A 7 -4.16 5.22 11.31
CA ILE A 7 -3.79 4.13 12.21
C ILE A 7 -4.33 2.80 11.70
N ALA A 8 -5.60 2.78 11.25
CA ALA A 8 -6.20 1.54 10.73
C ALA A 8 -5.41 1.03 9.53
N ALA A 9 -5.01 1.93 8.63
CA ALA A 9 -4.22 1.55 7.46
C ALA A 9 -2.86 0.99 7.87
N LEU A 10 -2.19 1.67 8.79
CA LEU A 10 -0.87 1.22 9.24
C LEU A 10 -0.95 -0.12 9.95
N VAL A 11 -1.97 -0.32 10.79
CA VAL A 11 -2.15 -1.61 11.46
C VAL A 11 -2.38 -2.72 10.44
N ALA A 12 -3.21 -2.46 9.44
CA ALA A 12 -3.47 -3.48 8.42
C ALA A 12 -2.20 -3.84 7.65
N LEU A 13 -1.32 -2.86 7.40
CA LEU A 13 -0.08 -3.10 6.68
C LEU A 13 1.03 -3.69 7.57
N ALA A 14 0.85 -3.68 8.88
CA ALA A 14 1.89 -4.09 9.80
C ALA A 14 1.89 -5.60 10.05
N GLN A 15 1.78 -6.36 8.97
CA GLN A 15 1.83 -7.81 9.00
C GLN A 15 2.46 -8.23 7.68
N GLU A 16 3.41 -9.15 7.74
CA GLU A 16 4.27 -9.47 6.61
C GLU A 16 3.48 -9.81 5.35
N ASN A 17 2.53 -10.74 5.47
CA ASN A 17 1.78 -11.19 4.30
C ASN A 17 0.88 -10.08 3.74
N ARG A 18 0.28 -9.29 4.62
CA ARG A 18 -0.58 -8.20 4.15
C ARG A 18 0.22 -7.12 3.44
N LEU A 19 1.42 -6.83 3.94
CA LEU A 19 2.28 -5.88 3.25
C LEU A 19 2.67 -6.40 1.86
N ASP A 20 3.00 -7.68 1.77
CA ASP A 20 3.34 -8.29 0.48
C ASP A 20 2.17 -8.25 -0.49
N VAL A 21 0.95 -8.56 0.01
CA VAL A 21 -0.25 -8.51 -0.82
C VAL A 21 -0.47 -7.09 -1.35
N PHE A 22 -0.40 -6.12 -0.46
CA PHE A 22 -0.65 -4.73 -0.86
C PHE A 22 0.38 -4.26 -1.88
N ARG A 23 1.66 -4.56 -1.66
CA ARG A 23 2.70 -4.16 -2.59
C ARG A 23 2.54 -4.81 -3.95
N LEU A 24 2.14 -6.08 -3.97
CA LEU A 24 1.88 -6.76 -5.23
C LEU A 24 0.74 -6.08 -5.99
N LEU A 25 -0.32 -5.69 -5.29
CA LEU A 25 -1.44 -5.00 -5.94
C LEU A 25 -1.05 -3.61 -6.42
N VAL A 26 -0.18 -2.93 -5.69
CA VAL A 26 0.35 -1.63 -6.15
C VAL A 26 1.11 -1.82 -7.46
N GLU A 27 1.93 -2.86 -7.54
CA GLU A 27 2.68 -3.15 -8.77
C GLU A 27 1.76 -3.53 -9.92
N ALA A 28 0.65 -4.21 -9.62
CA ALA A 28 -0.30 -4.62 -10.65
C ALA A 28 -1.04 -3.44 -11.27
N GLY A 29 -1.15 -2.34 -10.54
CA GLY A 29 -1.81 -1.14 -11.05
C GLY A 29 -3.30 -1.12 -10.80
N PRO A 30 -3.99 -0.10 -11.37
CA PRO A 30 -5.42 0.09 -11.08
C PRO A 30 -6.32 -1.04 -11.54
N GLU A 31 -5.89 -1.82 -12.50
CA GLU A 31 -6.71 -2.93 -12.99
C GLU A 31 -6.77 -4.08 -11.99
N GLY A 32 -5.79 -4.16 -11.11
CA GLY A 32 -5.80 -5.16 -10.06
C GLY A 32 -5.36 -6.53 -10.52
N MET A 33 -5.67 -7.53 -9.71
CA MET A 33 -5.21 -8.89 -9.96
C MET A 33 -6.22 -9.87 -9.38
N PRO A 34 -6.51 -10.96 -10.08
CA PRO A 34 -7.39 -12.01 -9.53
C PRO A 34 -6.81 -12.62 -8.26
N ALA A 35 -7.69 -12.97 -7.33
CA ALA A 35 -7.27 -13.52 -6.04
C ALA A 35 -6.37 -14.75 -6.21
N GLY A 36 -6.71 -15.62 -7.16
CA GLY A 36 -5.90 -16.83 -7.40
C GLY A 36 -4.48 -16.50 -7.84
N GLU A 37 -4.32 -15.47 -8.66
CA GLU A 37 -2.98 -15.07 -9.09
C GLU A 37 -2.17 -14.50 -7.93
N VAL A 38 -2.82 -13.76 -7.03
CA VAL A 38 -2.14 -13.25 -5.85
C VAL A 38 -1.68 -14.41 -4.97
N ALA A 39 -2.56 -15.39 -4.77
CA ALA A 39 -2.22 -16.57 -3.97
C ALA A 39 -1.01 -17.30 -4.56
N ASP A 40 -1.01 -17.49 -5.87
CA ASP A 40 0.10 -18.18 -6.54
C ASP A 40 1.39 -17.38 -6.45
N ALA A 41 1.31 -16.06 -6.67
CA ALA A 41 2.49 -15.22 -6.68
C ALA A 41 3.17 -15.18 -5.31
N LEU A 42 2.38 -15.24 -4.24
CA LEU A 42 2.90 -15.12 -2.89
C LEU A 42 2.97 -16.45 -2.14
N ASP A 43 2.54 -17.52 -2.80
CA ASP A 43 2.54 -18.87 -2.22
C ASP A 43 1.74 -18.89 -0.91
N LEU A 44 0.54 -18.33 -0.95
CA LEU A 44 -0.35 -18.30 0.20
C LEU A 44 -1.55 -19.19 -0.02
N ALA A 45 -1.97 -19.87 1.05
CA ALA A 45 -3.19 -20.66 0.98
C ALA A 45 -4.39 -19.75 0.75
N PRO A 46 -5.38 -20.16 -0.06
CA PRO A 46 -6.50 -19.28 -0.39
C PRO A 46 -7.28 -18.75 0.80
N ASN A 47 -7.50 -19.57 1.83
CA ASN A 47 -8.24 -19.10 3.00
C ASN A 47 -7.44 -18.11 3.84
N ASN A 48 -6.11 -18.25 3.90
CA ASN A 48 -5.27 -17.26 4.55
C ASN A 48 -5.31 -15.95 3.78
N LEU A 49 -5.26 -16.04 2.45
CA LEU A 49 -5.31 -14.86 1.61
C LEU A 49 -6.62 -14.11 1.79
N THR A 50 -7.75 -14.83 1.88
CA THR A 50 -9.04 -14.20 2.10
C THR A 50 -9.05 -13.39 3.39
N PHE A 51 -8.46 -13.93 4.44
CA PHE A 51 -8.35 -13.23 5.70
C PHE A 51 -7.56 -11.92 5.53
N HIS A 52 -6.44 -12.00 4.82
CA HIS A 52 -5.61 -10.82 4.60
C HIS A 52 -6.32 -9.78 3.72
N PHE A 53 -7.02 -10.22 2.68
CA PHE A 53 -7.82 -9.31 1.87
C PHE A 53 -8.90 -8.61 2.69
N ASP A 54 -9.57 -9.36 3.57
CA ASP A 54 -10.62 -8.78 4.40
C ASP A 54 -10.05 -7.69 5.31
N ARG A 55 -8.90 -7.94 5.91
CA ARG A 55 -8.27 -6.94 6.78
C ARG A 55 -7.88 -5.68 6.01
N LEU A 56 -7.32 -5.86 4.82
CA LEU A 56 -6.95 -4.72 3.98
C LEU A 56 -8.18 -3.96 3.51
N ARG A 57 -9.24 -4.67 3.18
CA ARG A 57 -10.46 -4.03 2.71
C ARG A 57 -11.14 -3.24 3.83
N GLU A 58 -11.18 -3.80 5.04
CA GLU A 58 -11.75 -3.11 6.19
C GLU A 58 -11.02 -1.80 6.49
N ALA A 59 -9.71 -1.78 6.23
CA ALA A 59 -8.91 -0.58 6.43
C ALA A 59 -9.01 0.39 5.25
N GLY A 60 -9.73 0.03 4.20
CA GLY A 60 -9.91 0.90 3.04
C GLY A 60 -8.77 0.89 2.06
N LEU A 61 -7.84 -0.05 2.18
CA LEU A 61 -6.63 -0.07 1.35
C LEU A 61 -6.80 -0.77 0.02
N VAL A 62 -7.78 -1.66 -0.09
CA VAL A 62 -8.03 -2.38 -1.34
C VAL A 62 -9.51 -2.38 -1.64
N THR A 63 -9.83 -2.54 -2.94
CA THR A 63 -11.18 -2.76 -3.40
C THR A 63 -11.26 -4.13 -4.03
N VAL A 64 -12.50 -4.62 -4.19
CA VAL A 64 -12.73 -5.88 -4.87
C VAL A 64 -13.88 -5.68 -5.86
N ARG A 65 -13.74 -6.28 -7.04
CA ARG A 65 -14.83 -6.33 -8.00
C ARG A 65 -14.92 -7.75 -8.55
N ARG A 66 -16.07 -8.09 -9.03
CA ARG A 66 -16.30 -9.42 -9.59
C ARG A 66 -16.28 -9.33 -11.11
N GLU A 67 -15.52 -10.22 -11.74
CA GLU A 67 -15.50 -10.35 -13.20
C GLU A 67 -15.69 -11.82 -13.52
N GLY A 68 -16.89 -12.17 -13.97
CA GLY A 68 -17.22 -13.57 -14.17
C GLY A 68 -17.16 -14.33 -12.87
N ARG A 69 -16.29 -15.33 -12.80
CA ARG A 69 -16.09 -16.12 -11.61
C ARG A 69 -14.92 -15.63 -10.77
N SER A 70 -14.22 -14.59 -11.25
CA SER A 70 -13.02 -14.12 -10.60
C SER A 70 -13.33 -12.92 -9.71
N MET A 71 -12.68 -12.89 -8.56
CA MET A 71 -12.68 -11.73 -7.68
C MET A 71 -11.38 -10.99 -7.91
N ILE A 72 -11.48 -9.76 -8.39
CA ILE A 72 -10.32 -8.94 -8.76
C ILE A 72 -10.09 -7.94 -7.65
N TYR A 73 -8.91 -7.97 -7.06
CA TYR A 73 -8.52 -7.03 -6.01
C TYR A 73 -7.57 -5.99 -6.55
N ALA A 74 -7.74 -4.75 -6.12
CA ALA A 74 -6.88 -3.65 -6.55
C ALA A 74 -6.56 -2.77 -5.35
N ALA A 75 -5.37 -2.20 -5.35
CA ALA A 75 -4.99 -1.22 -4.34
C ALA A 75 -5.79 0.07 -4.55
N ARG A 76 -6.18 0.71 -3.44
CA ARG A 76 -6.82 2.01 -3.51
C ARG A 76 -5.73 3.08 -3.45
N PHE A 77 -5.31 3.53 -4.62
CA PHE A 77 -4.18 4.45 -4.71
C PHE A 77 -4.46 5.78 -4.04
N GLU A 78 -5.70 6.25 -4.07
CA GLU A 78 -6.04 7.51 -3.41
C GLU A 78 -5.85 7.41 -1.89
N VAL A 79 -6.17 6.26 -1.29
CA VAL A 79 -5.98 6.07 0.15
C VAL A 79 -4.48 5.96 0.47
N MET A 80 -3.73 5.28 -0.36
CA MET A 80 -2.28 5.19 -0.20
C MET A 80 -1.65 6.58 -0.25
N ASN A 81 -2.05 7.38 -1.23
CA ASN A 81 -1.53 8.73 -1.36
C ASN A 81 -1.94 9.60 -0.17
N ASP A 82 -3.17 9.46 0.30
CA ASP A 82 -3.64 10.20 1.47
C ASP A 82 -2.80 9.86 2.70
N LEU A 83 -2.45 8.59 2.86
CA LEU A 83 -1.62 8.19 3.99
C LEU A 83 -0.23 8.81 3.90
N ILE A 84 0.36 8.79 2.72
CA ILE A 84 1.68 9.41 2.51
C ILE A 84 1.61 10.91 2.83
N VAL A 85 0.59 11.59 2.33
CA VAL A 85 0.40 13.01 2.59
C VAL A 85 0.22 13.26 4.09
N PHE A 86 -0.60 12.44 4.75
CA PHE A 86 -0.83 12.57 6.19
C PHE A 86 0.47 12.45 6.98
N LEU A 87 1.28 11.46 6.63
CA LEU A 87 2.52 11.20 7.35
C LEU A 87 3.57 12.29 7.14
N THR A 88 3.51 12.97 5.98
CA THR A 88 4.48 14.01 5.65
C THR A 88 3.92 15.42 5.82
N ASP A 89 2.71 15.55 6.32
CA ASP A 89 2.06 16.83 6.50
C ASP A 89 2.93 17.71 7.39
N ASN A 90 3.18 18.93 6.92
CA ASN A 90 4.05 19.89 7.61
C ASN A 90 5.48 19.38 7.84
N CYS A 91 5.93 18.47 7.01
CA CYS A 91 7.28 17.99 7.13
C CYS A 91 8.25 19.16 6.99
N CYS A 92 9.35 19.11 7.73
CA CYS A 92 10.38 20.16 7.72
C CYS A 92 9.78 21.51 8.12
N GLN A 93 8.77 21.49 9.00
CA GLN A 93 8.10 22.70 9.50
C GLN A 93 7.52 23.54 8.37
N GLY A 94 7.03 22.87 7.34
CA GLY A 94 6.42 23.56 6.19
C GLY A 94 7.38 23.89 5.07
N ALA A 95 8.67 23.68 5.26
CA ALA A 95 9.63 23.93 4.20
C ALA A 95 9.57 22.79 3.18
N ALA A 96 9.82 23.11 1.94
CA ALA A 96 9.89 22.11 0.89
C ALA A 96 11.02 21.13 1.18
N CYS A 97 10.77 19.87 0.89
CA CYS A 97 11.81 18.86 1.02
C CYS A 97 11.66 17.84 -0.11
N ALA A 98 12.69 17.02 -0.28
CA ALA A 98 12.72 16.06 -1.37
C ALA A 98 11.54 15.10 -1.33
N ALA A 99 11.10 14.71 -0.13
CA ALA A 99 9.99 13.77 0.00
C ALA A 99 8.69 14.32 -0.55
N THR A 100 8.48 15.63 -0.44
CA THR A 100 7.23 16.23 -0.89
C THR A 100 7.27 16.63 -2.35
N THR A 101 8.45 16.93 -2.88
CA THR A 101 8.54 17.41 -4.25
C THR A 101 8.38 16.30 -5.26
N GLY A 102 8.67 15.13 -4.83
CA GLY A 102 8.49 14.03 -5.76
C GLY A 102 9.38 14.11 -6.92
N LYS A 103 10.04 14.85 -7.33
CA LYS A 103 10.77 14.88 -8.53
C LYS A 103 12.21 14.61 -8.43
N ARG A 104 12.05 15.01 -7.82
CA ARG A 104 12.97 14.65 -7.74
C ARG A 104 13.49 14.04 -7.31
N THR A 105 13.56 14.04 -7.28
CA THR A 105 14.20 13.41 -7.04
C THR A 105 14.72 12.88 -6.95
N ARG A 106 15.02 12.91 -7.02
CA ARG A 106 15.62 12.24 -7.13
C ARG A 106 16.21 11.91 -6.71
N ALA A 107 16.30 12.09 -6.67
CA ALA A 107 17.04 11.69 -6.31
C ALA A 107 17.67 11.39 -5.79
N LYS A 108 17.70 11.39 -5.71
CA LYS A 108 18.31 11.03 -5.20
C LYS A 108 18.62 10.46 -4.49
N ARG A 109 18.49 10.28 -4.39
CA ARG A 109 18.85 9.56 -3.77
C ARG A 109 19.18 9.11 -3.32
N SER A 110 19.05 9.35 -3.32
CA SER A 110 19.47 8.73 -2.84
C SER A 110 19.86 8.47 -2.20
N LYS A 111 19.91 8.68 -2.00
CA LYS A 111 20.27 8.35 -1.31
C LYS A 111 20.20 8.15 -0.44
N VAL A 112 19.91 8.33 -0.33
CA VAL A 112 19.85 7.89 0.52
C VAL A 112 19.81 7.54 1.08
N SER A 113 19.77 7.53 1.30
CA SER A 113 19.77 6.83 1.90
C SER A 113 19.70 6.39 2.33
N ASN A 114 19.72 6.10 2.50
CA ASN A 114 19.62 5.24 2.92
C ASN A 114 19.21 4.79 3.35
N PRO A 115 19.04 4.61 3.43
CA PRO A 115 18.50 3.82 3.83
C PRO A 115 18.52 3.10 4.34
N LYS A 116 18.87 2.76 4.33
CA LYS A 116 18.98 1.93 4.88
C LYS A 116 18.87 2.01 5.97
N GLU A 117 18.84 2.47 6.23
CA GLU A 117 18.72 2.50 7.12
C GLU A 117 17.71 2.54 7.85
N PHE A 118 17.33 2.63 7.98
CA PHE A 118 16.49 2.24 8.70
C PHE A 118 16.08 1.20 8.52
N ALA A 119 16.38 1.14 8.53
CA ALA A 119 16.29 0.22 8.22
C ALA A 119 15.89 -0.30 8.01
#